data_f73521872c3c2d07b7957ee0f315d6d2
#
_entry.id   f73521872c3c2d07b7957ee0f315d6d2
#
_cell.length_a   1.000
_cell.length_b   1.000
_cell.length_c   1.000
_cell.angle_alpha   90.00
_cell.angle_beta   90.00
_cell.angle_gamma   90.00
#
_symmetry.space_group_name_H-M   'P 1'
#
loop_
_entity.id
_entity.type
_entity.pdbx_description
1 polymer ?
#
loop_
_entity_poly.entity_id
_entity_poly.type
_entity_poly.pdbx_seq_one_letter_code
_entity_poly.pdbx_strand_id
1 'polypeptide(L)'
;MRMGSLVPVDRGNRDAGIESVRISKEVVQQGLNMTIYVEGHRSFDGKLLPFKKGPFYLAMECGVPVVPVTIAGTHDVMPKGRFAIKPGIVTVIFHPPIEPADFGGRECLMEKVRATIESGLPEEYRQDLPTKVHEVPSN
;
A
#
# COMPACT_ATOMS: atom_id res chain seq x y z
N MET A 1 -23.60 11.91 9.54
CA MET A 1 -22.35 11.16 9.58
C MET A 1 -22.47 10.03 8.56
N ARG A 2 -21.88 10.17 7.37
CA ARG A 2 -21.91 9.08 6.37
C ARG A 2 -20.90 8.02 6.78
N MET A 3 -21.38 6.85 7.11
CA MET A 3 -20.55 5.65 7.32
C MET A 3 -19.75 5.40 6.04
N GLY A 4 -18.45 5.13 6.18
CA GLY A 4 -17.55 4.88 5.07
C GLY A 4 -18.06 3.78 4.14
N SER A 5 -18.13 4.08 2.85
CA SER A 5 -18.50 3.10 1.85
C SER A 5 -17.34 2.14 1.63
N LEU A 6 -17.57 0.86 1.90
CA LEU A 6 -16.64 -0.21 1.52
C LEU A 6 -16.81 -0.48 0.02
N VAL A 7 -15.73 -0.35 -0.73
CA VAL A 7 -15.70 -0.79 -2.13
C VAL A 7 -15.40 -2.29 -2.16
N PRO A 8 -16.34 -3.14 -2.56
CA PRO A 8 -16.09 -4.57 -2.64
C PRO A 8 -15.09 -4.85 -3.77
N VAL A 9 -14.05 -5.61 -3.46
CA VAL A 9 -13.07 -6.08 -4.44
C VAL A 9 -13.18 -7.60 -4.54
N ASP A 10 -13.72 -8.08 -5.65
CA ASP A 10 -13.67 -9.51 -5.97
C ASP A 10 -12.26 -9.86 -6.48
N ARG A 11 -11.56 -10.67 -5.70
CA ARG A 11 -10.14 -11.01 -5.93
C ARG A 11 -9.92 -12.07 -7.00
N GLY A 12 -10.99 -12.69 -7.49
CA GLY A 12 -10.95 -13.78 -8.47
C GLY A 12 -11.26 -13.36 -9.90
N ASN A 13 -11.81 -12.17 -10.11
CA ASN A 13 -12.28 -11.72 -11.41
C ASN A 13 -11.60 -10.42 -11.85
N ARG A 14 -10.97 -10.44 -13.04
CA ARG A 14 -10.30 -9.27 -13.62
C ARG A 14 -11.26 -8.11 -13.89
N ASP A 15 -12.48 -8.42 -14.36
CA ASP A 15 -13.50 -7.42 -14.67
C ASP A 15 -14.02 -6.74 -13.40
N ALA A 16 -14.16 -7.50 -12.30
CA ALA A 16 -14.49 -6.96 -10.99
C ALA A 16 -13.36 -6.05 -10.43
N GLY A 17 -12.12 -6.32 -10.77
CA GLY A 17 -10.98 -5.44 -10.44
C GLY A 17 -11.07 -4.10 -11.16
N ILE A 18 -11.42 -4.09 -12.43
CA ILE A 18 -11.63 -2.87 -13.24
C ILE A 18 -12.80 -2.05 -12.69
N GLU A 19 -13.91 -2.71 -12.38
CA GLU A 19 -15.09 -2.06 -11.80
C GLU A 19 -14.79 -1.45 -10.42
N SER A 20 -14.00 -2.13 -9.59
CA SER A 20 -13.57 -1.60 -8.30
C SER A 20 -12.75 -0.32 -8.45
N VAL A 21 -11.88 -0.25 -9.46
CA VAL A 21 -11.10 0.98 -9.77
C VAL A 21 -12.04 2.10 -10.23
N ARG A 22 -13.03 1.80 -11.07
CA ARG A 22 -14.03 2.78 -11.54
C ARG A 22 -14.81 3.39 -10.37
N ILE A 23 -15.35 2.56 -9.49
CA ILE A 23 -16.08 3.01 -8.29
C ILE A 23 -15.17 3.84 -7.38
N SER A 24 -13.91 3.40 -7.20
CA SER A 24 -12.92 4.12 -6.40
C SER A 24 -12.62 5.50 -6.97
N LYS A 25 -12.55 5.62 -8.29
CA LYS A 25 -12.36 6.91 -8.98
C LYS A 25 -13.51 7.88 -8.69
N GLU A 26 -14.74 7.41 -8.75
CA GLU A 26 -15.93 8.23 -8.43
C GLU A 26 -15.91 8.72 -6.97
N VAL A 27 -15.52 7.86 -6.02
CA VAL A 27 -15.40 8.20 -4.60
C VAL A 27 -14.34 9.30 -4.39
N VAL A 28 -13.17 9.16 -5.00
CA VAL A 28 -12.07 10.14 -4.91
C VAL A 28 -12.46 11.45 -5.58
N GLN A 29 -13.13 11.43 -6.73
CA GLN A 29 -13.60 12.63 -7.43
C GLN A 29 -14.67 13.41 -6.65
N GLN A 30 -15.39 12.76 -5.74
CA GLN A 30 -16.31 13.42 -4.79
C GLN A 30 -15.58 14.09 -3.62
N GLY A 31 -14.25 14.10 -3.59
CA GLY A 31 -13.43 14.69 -2.52
C GLY A 31 -13.37 13.84 -1.25
N LEU A 32 -13.70 12.54 -1.34
CA LEU A 32 -13.62 11.63 -0.21
C LEU A 32 -12.23 10.97 -0.14
N ASN A 33 -11.73 10.81 1.08
CA ASN A 33 -10.50 10.06 1.32
C ASN A 33 -10.76 8.56 1.22
N MET A 34 -9.79 7.84 0.65
CA MET A 34 -9.86 6.39 0.52
C MET A 34 -8.65 5.73 1.18
N THR A 35 -8.89 4.73 2.02
CA THR A 35 -7.84 3.90 2.60
C THR A 35 -7.76 2.57 1.85
N ILE A 36 -6.57 2.19 1.39
CA ILE A 36 -6.36 0.97 0.61
C ILE A 36 -5.19 0.18 1.20
N TYR A 37 -5.43 -1.10 1.45
CA TYR A 37 -4.37 -2.06 1.81
C TYR A 37 -3.71 -2.58 0.54
N VAL A 38 -2.56 -2.01 0.19
CA VAL A 38 -1.89 -2.23 -1.11
C VAL A 38 -1.37 -3.67 -1.31
N GLU A 39 -1.16 -4.41 -0.24
CA GLU A 39 -0.78 -5.83 -0.29
C GLU A 39 -1.96 -6.76 -0.64
N GLY A 40 -3.18 -6.33 -0.34
CA GLY A 40 -4.41 -7.08 -0.59
C GLY A 40 -4.69 -8.23 0.40
N HIS A 41 -3.71 -8.72 1.14
CA HIS A 41 -3.87 -9.73 2.19
C HIS A 41 -2.74 -9.64 3.23
N ARG A 42 -2.90 -10.32 4.36
CA ARG A 42 -1.90 -10.35 5.45
C ARG A 42 -0.75 -11.30 5.07
N SER A 43 0.49 -10.93 5.43
CA SER A 43 1.66 -11.82 5.35
C SER A 43 1.63 -12.88 6.46
N PHE A 44 2.45 -13.91 6.31
CA PHE A 44 2.64 -14.95 7.32
C PHE A 44 3.80 -14.65 8.27
N ASP A 45 4.75 -13.85 7.85
CA ASP A 45 6.03 -13.55 8.50
C ASP A 45 6.19 -12.08 8.91
N GLY A 46 5.14 -11.26 8.72
CA GLY A 46 5.16 -9.83 9.03
C GLY A 46 5.84 -8.96 7.98
N LYS A 47 6.53 -9.54 6.99
CA LYS A 47 7.19 -8.81 5.92
C LYS A 47 6.20 -8.33 4.86
N LEU A 48 6.55 -7.23 4.17
CA LEU A 48 5.72 -6.67 3.11
C LEU A 48 5.59 -7.63 1.93
N LEU A 49 4.36 -7.88 1.53
CA LEU A 49 4.05 -8.60 0.30
C LEU A 49 4.21 -7.70 -0.95
N PRO A 50 4.22 -8.28 -2.15
CA PRO A 50 4.15 -7.49 -3.37
C PRO A 50 2.90 -6.62 -3.41
N PHE A 51 3.06 -5.35 -3.79
CA PHE A 51 1.96 -4.41 -3.86
C PHE A 51 1.10 -4.63 -5.10
N LYS A 52 -0.20 -4.42 -4.97
CA LYS A 52 -1.15 -4.43 -6.08
C LYS A 52 -1.05 -3.14 -6.87
N LYS A 53 -1.07 -3.24 -8.20
CA LYS A 53 -0.87 -2.08 -9.11
C LYS A 53 -2.08 -1.15 -9.19
N GLY A 54 -3.29 -1.66 -8.91
CA GLY A 54 -4.55 -0.92 -9.03
C GLY A 54 -4.60 0.40 -8.26
N PRO A 55 -4.23 0.44 -6.98
CA PRO A 55 -4.21 1.67 -6.19
C PRO A 55 -3.31 2.77 -6.77
N PHE A 56 -2.16 2.41 -7.32
CA PHE A 56 -1.22 3.35 -7.92
C PHE A 56 -1.70 3.86 -9.28
N TYR A 57 -2.37 3.01 -10.05
CA TYR A 57 -3.06 3.43 -11.25
C TYR A 57 -4.15 4.46 -10.93
N LEU A 58 -4.97 4.18 -9.91
CA LEU A 58 -6.02 5.09 -9.44
C LEU A 58 -5.46 6.46 -9.03
N ALA A 59 -4.39 6.47 -8.23
CA ALA A 59 -3.77 7.71 -7.75
C ALA A 59 -3.25 8.57 -8.92
N MET A 60 -2.62 7.97 -9.93
CA MET A 60 -2.13 8.67 -11.11
C MET A 60 -3.27 9.16 -11.99
N GLU A 61 -4.30 8.35 -12.20
CA GLU A 61 -5.48 8.73 -12.99
C GLU A 61 -6.25 9.90 -12.38
N CYS A 62 -6.36 9.93 -11.05
CA CYS A 62 -7.08 10.98 -10.34
C CYS A 62 -6.19 12.19 -10.01
N GLY A 63 -4.87 12.07 -10.13
CA GLY A 63 -3.92 13.12 -9.76
C GLY A 63 -4.00 13.50 -8.28
N VAL A 64 -4.28 12.53 -7.39
CA VAL A 64 -4.44 12.79 -5.95
C VAL A 64 -3.23 12.31 -5.18
N PRO A 65 -2.81 13.04 -4.13
CA PRO A 65 -1.66 12.66 -3.32
C PRO A 65 -1.90 11.32 -2.61
N VAL A 66 -0.81 10.55 -2.49
CA VAL A 66 -0.77 9.29 -1.76
C VAL A 66 -0.09 9.51 -0.42
N VAL A 67 -0.76 9.20 0.68
CA VAL A 67 -0.16 9.22 2.02
C VAL A 67 0.23 7.78 2.39
N PRO A 68 1.52 7.43 2.35
CA PRO A 68 1.96 6.12 2.82
C PRO A 68 1.74 5.98 4.33
N VAL A 69 1.27 4.82 4.75
CA VAL A 69 1.07 4.52 6.18
C VAL A 69 1.74 3.20 6.50
N THR A 70 2.67 3.22 7.44
CA THR A 70 3.28 2.01 7.98
C THR A 70 2.49 1.54 9.18
N ILE A 71 2.14 0.24 9.23
CA ILE A 71 1.50 -0.40 10.37
C ILE A 71 2.42 -1.55 10.80
N ALA A 72 2.99 -1.45 12.00
CA ALA A 72 3.90 -2.44 12.56
C ALA A 72 3.34 -3.06 13.84
N GLY A 73 3.71 -4.31 14.12
CA GLY A 73 3.31 -5.05 15.33
C GLY A 73 1.98 -5.79 15.23
N THR A 74 1.20 -5.62 14.17
CA THR A 74 -0.07 -6.34 13.99
C THR A 74 0.12 -7.84 13.83
N HIS A 75 1.25 -8.27 13.26
CA HIS A 75 1.60 -9.67 13.12
C HIS A 75 1.77 -10.36 14.48
N ASP A 76 2.38 -9.69 15.45
CA ASP A 76 2.62 -10.22 16.79
C ASP A 76 1.31 -10.33 17.59
N VAL A 77 0.41 -9.35 17.40
CA VAL A 77 -0.89 -9.31 18.07
C VAL A 77 -1.84 -10.39 17.51
N MET A 78 -1.90 -10.54 16.20
CA MET A 78 -2.79 -11.50 15.55
C MET A 78 -2.15 -12.11 14.30
N PRO A 79 -1.26 -13.11 14.45
CA PRO A 79 -0.65 -13.81 13.32
C PRO A 79 -1.69 -14.44 12.40
N LYS A 80 -1.38 -14.45 11.09
CA LYS A 80 -2.25 -15.10 10.11
C LYS A 80 -2.38 -16.60 10.39
N GLY A 81 -3.62 -17.12 10.40
CA GLY A 81 -3.90 -18.53 10.65
C GLY A 81 -4.04 -18.90 12.12
N ARG A 82 -3.95 -17.95 13.05
CA ARG A 82 -4.24 -18.16 14.47
C ARG A 82 -5.44 -17.32 14.90
N PHE A 83 -6.31 -17.90 15.70
CA PHE A 83 -7.48 -17.21 16.27
C PHE A 83 -7.19 -16.54 17.63
N ALA A 84 -6.04 -16.81 18.23
CA ALA A 84 -5.66 -16.23 19.50
C ALA A 84 -5.05 -14.83 19.29
N ILE A 85 -5.66 -13.84 19.92
CA ILE A 85 -5.15 -12.47 20.01
C ILE A 85 -4.19 -12.41 21.20
N LYS A 86 -2.99 -11.92 20.99
CA LYS A 86 -2.01 -11.67 22.04
C LYS A 86 -1.93 -10.17 22.33
N PRO A 87 -1.81 -9.77 23.61
CA PRO A 87 -1.49 -8.38 23.94
C PRO A 87 -0.17 -7.96 23.26
N GLY A 88 -0.15 -6.77 22.66
CA GLY A 88 1.02 -6.25 21.98
C GLY A 88 0.85 -4.79 21.59
N ILE A 89 1.93 -4.18 21.10
CA ILE A 89 1.95 -2.80 20.65
C ILE A 89 1.82 -2.77 19.14
N VAL A 90 0.86 -1.99 18.66
CA VAL A 90 0.72 -1.68 17.23
C VAL A 90 1.13 -0.23 17.02
N THR A 91 2.09 -0.02 16.15
CA THR A 91 2.57 1.32 15.77
C THR A 91 2.04 1.67 14.40
N VAL A 92 1.46 2.86 14.27
CA VAL A 92 0.98 3.41 13.01
C VAL A 92 1.75 4.69 12.72
N ILE A 93 2.42 4.75 11.57
CA ILE A 93 3.23 5.89 11.14
C ILE A 93 2.62 6.45 9.86
N PHE A 94 2.18 7.70 9.89
CA PHE A 94 1.78 8.45 8.71
C PHE A 94 2.99 9.16 8.14
N HIS A 95 3.33 8.87 6.88
CA HIS A 95 4.43 9.52 6.18
C HIS A 95 3.94 10.75 5.41
N PRO A 96 4.85 11.65 5.00
CA PRO A 96 4.49 12.78 4.15
C PRO A 96 3.78 12.35 2.86
N PRO A 97 2.83 13.14 2.36
CA PRO A 97 2.16 12.86 1.10
C PRO A 97 3.16 12.83 -0.07
N ILE A 98 2.88 11.95 -1.01
CA ILE A 98 3.65 11.77 -2.24
C ILE A 98 2.74 12.17 -3.41
N GLU A 99 3.20 13.11 -4.23
CA GLU A 99 2.47 13.57 -5.41
C GLU A 99 2.72 12.64 -6.59
N PRO A 100 1.68 12.02 -7.19
CA PRO A 100 1.86 11.15 -8.34
C PRO A 100 2.47 11.84 -9.57
N ALA A 101 2.24 13.15 -9.71
CA ALA A 101 2.77 13.95 -10.81
C ALA A 101 4.31 14.02 -10.86
N ASP A 102 4.98 13.78 -9.73
CA ASP A 102 6.44 13.78 -9.62
C ASP A 102 7.09 12.51 -10.21
N PHE A 103 6.26 11.54 -10.63
CA PHE A 103 6.73 10.25 -11.12
C PHE A 103 6.31 10.00 -12.55
N GLY A 104 7.24 9.48 -13.37
CA GLY A 104 7.02 9.14 -14.78
C GLY A 104 6.15 7.91 -15.03
N GLY A 105 5.69 7.22 -13.99
CA GLY A 105 4.85 6.03 -14.10
C GLY A 105 4.49 5.42 -12.74
N ARG A 106 3.47 4.56 -12.76
CA ARG A 106 2.93 3.91 -11.55
C ARG A 106 3.93 3.01 -10.85
N GLU A 107 4.85 2.40 -11.60
CA GLU A 107 5.89 1.53 -11.05
C GLU A 107 6.86 2.33 -10.17
N CYS A 108 7.30 3.49 -10.64
CA CYS A 108 8.16 4.40 -9.86
C CYS A 108 7.45 4.93 -8.61
N LEU A 109 6.17 5.29 -8.73
CA LEU A 109 5.35 5.69 -7.59
C LEU A 109 5.21 4.55 -6.58
N MET A 110 4.94 3.33 -7.05
CA MET A 110 4.81 2.14 -6.22
C MET A 110 6.10 1.82 -5.46
N GLU A 111 7.25 1.90 -6.13
CA GLU A 111 8.57 1.70 -5.51
C GLU A 111 8.85 2.74 -4.43
N LYS A 112 8.54 4.02 -4.71
CA LYS A 112 8.69 5.10 -3.73
C LYS A 112 7.82 4.89 -2.50
N VAL A 113 6.53 4.56 -2.70
CA VAL A 113 5.59 4.29 -1.60
C VAL A 113 6.05 3.08 -0.80
N ARG A 114 6.50 2.01 -1.47
CA ARG A 114 7.03 0.81 -0.82
C ARG A 114 8.24 1.15 0.06
N ALA A 115 9.24 1.81 -0.49
CA ALA A 115 10.44 2.21 0.26
C ALA A 115 10.09 3.10 1.47
N THR A 116 9.11 4.00 1.30
CA THR A 116 8.65 4.87 2.38
C THR A 116 7.98 4.07 3.51
N ILE A 117 7.08 3.13 3.18
CA ILE A 117 6.43 2.26 4.17
C ILE A 117 7.47 1.38 4.88
N GLU A 118 8.40 0.80 4.12
CA GLU A 118 9.45 -0.08 4.64
C GLU A 118 10.39 0.65 5.60
N SER A 119 10.68 1.93 5.35
CA SER A 119 11.53 2.74 6.25
C SER A 119 10.94 2.90 7.66
N GLY A 120 9.63 2.81 7.81
CA GLY A 120 8.93 2.85 9.10
C GLY A 120 8.80 1.49 9.80
N LEU A 121 9.14 0.38 9.13
CA LEU A 121 9.10 -0.94 9.75
C LEU A 121 10.31 -1.19 10.65
N PRO A 122 10.16 -1.97 11.74
CA PRO A 122 11.28 -2.55 12.47
C PRO A 122 12.22 -3.32 11.54
N GLU A 123 13.50 -3.35 11.87
CA GLU A 123 14.54 -3.94 11.02
C GLU A 123 14.27 -5.42 10.68
N GLU A 124 13.73 -6.17 11.64
CA GLU A 124 13.33 -7.59 11.50
C GLU A 124 12.26 -7.84 10.43
N TYR A 125 11.45 -6.82 10.08
CA TYR A 125 10.39 -6.92 9.07
C TYR A 125 10.78 -6.27 7.73
N ARG A 126 11.95 -5.66 7.65
CA ARG A 126 12.48 -5.12 6.40
C ARG A 126 12.95 -6.26 5.50
N GLN A 127 12.73 -6.12 4.21
CA GLN A 127 13.35 -7.02 3.25
C GLN A 127 14.75 -6.50 2.94
N ASP A 128 15.73 -7.40 2.92
CA ASP A 128 17.02 -7.11 2.31
C ASP A 128 16.78 -6.94 0.81
N LEU A 129 16.48 -5.71 0.38
CA LEU A 129 16.49 -5.39 -1.03
C LEU A 129 17.93 -5.55 -1.52
N PRO A 130 18.20 -6.40 -2.53
CA PRO A 130 19.48 -6.37 -3.18
C PRO A 130 19.66 -4.95 -3.71
N THR A 131 20.68 -4.27 -3.21
CA THR A 131 21.10 -2.96 -3.70
C THR A 131 21.43 -3.15 -5.18
N LYS A 132 20.49 -2.81 -6.06
CA LYS A 132 20.82 -2.62 -7.48
C LYS A 132 21.72 -1.40 -7.54
N VAL A 133 23.01 -1.64 -7.40
CA VAL A 133 24.03 -0.68 -7.79
C VAL A 133 23.87 -0.50 -9.30
N HIS A 134 23.23 0.60 -9.70
CA HIS A 134 23.36 1.08 -11.06
C HIS A 134 24.84 1.52 -11.18
N GLU A 135 25.69 0.61 -11.63
CA GLU A 135 26.96 1.00 -12.23
C GLU A 135 26.64 1.88 -13.43
N VAL A 136 26.88 3.16 -13.27
CA VAL A 136 26.96 4.10 -14.39
C VAL A 136 28.21 3.68 -15.19
N PRO A 137 28.09 3.26 -16.46
CA PRO A 137 29.27 2.98 -17.24
C PRO A 137 30.04 4.28 -17.41
N SER A 138 31.23 4.32 -16.84
CA SER A 138 32.23 5.36 -17.11
C SER A 138 32.67 5.21 -18.55
N ASN A 139 32.45 6.24 -19.33
CA ASN A 139 33.09 6.41 -20.61
C ASN A 139 34.01 7.63 -20.56
#